data_418cd3f36baf580aef894c685cf7c25c
#
_entry.id   418cd3f36baf580aef894c685cf7c25c
#
_cell.length_a   1.000
_cell.length_b   1.000
_cell.length_c   1.000
_cell.angle_alpha   90.00
_cell.angle_beta   90.00
_cell.angle_gamma   90.00
#
_symmetry.space_group_name_H-M   'P 1'
#
loop_
_entity.id
_entity.type
_entity.pdbx_description
1 polymer ?
#
loop_
_entity_poly.entity_id
_entity_poly.type
_entity_poly.pdbx_seq_one_letter_code
_entity_poly.pdbx_strand_id
1 'polypeptide(L)'
;DESGTPGYPYCVAITMYPFLVDGLIKLGGVSVAPTDLKSFCGEFINLVYSISSQFMGAVATPEFLMYLDYFIRKDYGDDYLDHLEDVVEMNTKKRTLVKVIDNYFQQVVHSMNMPAGNRGYQTVFWNISYFDESYFRGVFGDFRFPDGSEPKWETLSWLQKHFMNWFNEERNRYILTFPVETMALLTDGKDDFIDKEYADFTAEMWSKGHSFFCYLSDSPDSLASCCRLRNSITELDKVDESHNHTTHQYSMGTASVSTGSKSVMTINLNRLIQLAT
;
A
#
# COMPACT_ATOMS: atom_id res chain seq x y z
N ASP A 1 -24.52 15.93 -8.44
CA ASP A 1 -23.31 15.12 -8.47
C ASP A 1 -23.61 13.82 -9.18
N GLU A 2 -23.19 13.71 -10.43
CA GLU A 2 -23.45 12.56 -11.30
C GLU A 2 -22.49 11.37 -11.02
N SER A 3 -21.65 11.46 -10.00
CA SER A 3 -20.77 10.36 -9.55
C SER A 3 -21.53 9.16 -8.98
N GLY A 4 -22.84 9.29 -8.86
CA GLY A 4 -23.72 8.28 -8.30
C GLY A 4 -24.38 7.35 -9.30
N THR A 5 -23.73 7.01 -10.42
CA THR A 5 -24.27 5.95 -11.29
C THR A 5 -24.31 4.65 -10.49
N PRO A 6 -25.51 4.10 -10.21
CA PRO A 6 -25.61 2.86 -9.45
C PRO A 6 -24.87 1.75 -10.21
N GLY A 7 -23.75 1.27 -9.66
CA GLY A 7 -23.02 0.14 -10.25
C GLY A 7 -21.51 0.28 -10.35
N TYR A 8 -20.94 1.49 -10.22
CA TYR A 8 -19.48 1.64 -10.19
C TYR A 8 -19.00 1.79 -8.74
N PRO A 9 -18.20 0.85 -8.21
CA PRO A 9 -17.60 0.98 -6.88
C PRO A 9 -16.64 2.17 -6.88
N TYR A 10 -16.61 2.91 -5.75
CA TYR A 10 -15.86 4.15 -5.67
C TYR A 10 -14.37 3.92 -5.41
N CYS A 11 -14.03 3.27 -4.30
CA CYS A 11 -12.64 2.94 -3.93
C CYS A 11 -12.51 1.45 -3.63
N VAL A 12 -11.28 0.94 -3.75
CA VAL A 12 -10.96 -0.44 -3.40
C VAL A 12 -9.59 -0.51 -2.73
N ALA A 13 -9.47 -1.35 -1.71
CA ALA A 13 -8.20 -1.87 -1.23
C ALA A 13 -8.10 -3.33 -1.67
N ILE A 14 -6.95 -3.70 -2.19
CA ILE A 14 -6.70 -5.04 -2.72
C ILE A 14 -5.57 -5.71 -1.96
N THR A 15 -5.69 -7.03 -1.82
CA THR A 15 -4.54 -7.86 -1.50
C THR A 15 -3.74 -8.16 -2.76
N MET A 16 -2.43 -8.21 -2.63
CA MET A 16 -1.53 -8.52 -3.73
C MET A 16 -1.17 -10.01 -3.81
N TYR A 17 -1.58 -10.83 -2.83
CA TYR A 17 -1.21 -12.25 -2.79
C TYR A 17 -1.63 -13.03 -4.05
N PRO A 18 -2.87 -12.93 -4.56
CA PRO A 18 -3.24 -13.59 -5.81
C PRO A 18 -2.39 -13.18 -7.01
N PHE A 19 -1.92 -11.93 -7.02
CA PHE A 19 -1.02 -11.44 -8.06
C PHE A 19 0.36 -12.13 -8.02
N LEU A 20 0.88 -12.45 -6.83
CA LEU A 20 2.13 -13.21 -6.70
C LEU A 20 2.01 -14.66 -7.15
N VAL A 21 0.81 -15.23 -7.08
CA VAL A 21 0.57 -16.64 -7.46
C VAL A 21 0.20 -16.76 -8.94
N ASP A 22 -0.70 -15.93 -9.41
CA ASP A 22 -1.35 -16.08 -10.72
C ASP A 22 -0.92 -14.99 -11.74
N GLY A 23 -0.16 -13.98 -11.33
CA GLY A 23 0.10 -12.82 -12.18
C GLY A 23 -1.19 -12.06 -12.51
N LEU A 24 -1.30 -11.57 -13.75
CA LEU A 24 -2.46 -10.80 -14.21
C LEU A 24 -3.48 -11.63 -15.02
N ILE A 25 -3.30 -12.94 -15.10
CA ILE A 25 -4.13 -13.82 -15.96
C ILE A 25 -5.61 -13.74 -15.56
N LYS A 26 -5.89 -13.75 -14.25
CA LYS A 26 -7.27 -13.64 -13.74
C LYS A 26 -7.94 -12.29 -13.99
N LEU A 27 -7.16 -11.27 -14.30
CA LEU A 27 -7.66 -9.94 -14.66
C LEU A 27 -7.78 -9.74 -16.20
N GLY A 28 -7.63 -10.81 -16.95
CA GLY A 28 -7.68 -10.77 -18.42
C GLY A 28 -6.36 -10.40 -19.09
N GLY A 29 -5.27 -10.30 -18.33
CA GLY A 29 -3.91 -10.14 -18.86
C GLY A 29 -3.30 -11.47 -19.29
N VAL A 30 -2.08 -11.40 -19.82
CA VAL A 30 -1.30 -12.57 -20.23
C VAL A 30 -0.02 -12.75 -19.40
N SER A 31 0.26 -11.81 -18.49
CA SER A 31 1.45 -11.85 -17.64
C SER A 31 1.32 -12.89 -16.55
N VAL A 32 2.38 -13.66 -16.39
CA VAL A 32 2.53 -14.63 -15.31
C VAL A 32 3.00 -13.96 -14.03
N ALA A 33 3.04 -14.69 -12.92
CA ALA A 33 3.52 -14.19 -11.64
C ALA A 33 4.94 -13.60 -11.75
N PRO A 34 5.22 -12.46 -11.08
CA PRO A 34 6.54 -11.85 -11.10
C PRO A 34 7.58 -12.74 -10.40
N THR A 35 8.78 -12.80 -10.95
CA THR A 35 9.87 -13.65 -10.45
C THR A 35 11.00 -12.90 -9.80
N ASP A 36 11.13 -11.60 -10.07
CA ASP A 36 12.19 -10.71 -9.63
C ASP A 36 11.66 -9.28 -9.41
N LEU A 37 12.47 -8.43 -8.82
CA LEU A 37 12.09 -7.04 -8.49
C LEU A 37 11.68 -6.23 -9.72
N LYS A 38 12.34 -6.44 -10.84
CA LYS A 38 12.05 -5.71 -12.08
C LYS A 38 10.68 -6.10 -12.63
N SER A 39 10.40 -7.40 -12.73
CA SER A 39 9.09 -7.89 -13.19
C SER A 39 7.98 -7.51 -12.21
N PHE A 40 8.24 -7.57 -10.90
CA PHE A 40 7.29 -7.12 -9.89
C PHE A 40 6.88 -5.66 -10.09
N CYS A 41 7.83 -4.74 -10.19
CA CYS A 41 7.52 -3.31 -10.36
C CYS A 41 6.77 -3.03 -11.66
N GLY A 42 7.15 -3.69 -12.77
CA GLY A 42 6.48 -3.54 -14.06
C GLY A 42 5.05 -4.07 -14.04
N GLU A 43 4.85 -5.27 -13.54
CA GLU A 43 3.53 -5.90 -13.46
C GLU A 43 2.63 -5.26 -12.40
N PHE A 44 3.22 -4.76 -11.31
CA PHE A 44 2.48 -3.98 -10.30
C PHE A 44 1.84 -2.73 -10.89
N ILE A 45 2.56 -2.01 -11.75
CA ILE A 45 2.01 -0.85 -12.45
C ILE A 45 0.81 -1.27 -13.30
N ASN A 46 0.94 -2.37 -14.05
CA ASN A 46 -0.15 -2.91 -14.86
C ASN A 46 -1.36 -3.34 -14.01
N LEU A 47 -1.11 -4.00 -12.87
CA LEU A 47 -2.13 -4.39 -11.91
C LEU A 47 -2.95 -3.18 -11.43
N VAL A 48 -2.27 -2.15 -10.94
CA VAL A 48 -2.94 -0.97 -10.41
C VAL A 48 -3.69 -0.21 -11.50
N TYR A 49 -3.14 -0.08 -12.70
CA TYR A 49 -3.84 0.51 -13.84
C TYR A 49 -5.08 -0.27 -14.24
N SER A 50 -4.99 -1.60 -14.31
CA SER A 50 -6.12 -2.46 -14.67
C SER A 50 -7.27 -2.34 -13.67
N ILE A 51 -6.95 -2.39 -12.37
CA ILE A 51 -7.97 -2.24 -11.33
C ILE A 51 -8.52 -0.81 -11.31
N SER A 52 -7.67 0.20 -11.38
CA SER A 52 -8.08 1.60 -11.33
C SER A 52 -9.02 1.99 -12.47
N SER A 53 -8.99 1.26 -13.59
CA SER A 53 -9.92 1.49 -14.70
C SER A 53 -11.37 1.11 -14.39
N GLN A 54 -11.58 0.30 -13.35
CA GLN A 54 -12.88 -0.22 -12.93
C GLN A 54 -13.47 0.52 -11.73
N PHE A 55 -12.71 1.42 -11.11
CA PHE A 55 -13.10 2.17 -9.93
C PHE A 55 -13.01 3.67 -10.17
N MET A 56 -13.94 4.44 -9.63
CA MET A 56 -13.97 5.90 -9.80
C MET A 56 -12.94 6.60 -8.89
N GLY A 57 -12.65 6.03 -7.74
CA GLY A 57 -11.78 6.60 -6.71
C GLY A 57 -10.42 5.90 -6.62
N ALA A 58 -10.00 5.63 -5.39
CA ALA A 58 -8.67 5.13 -5.09
C ALA A 58 -8.55 3.61 -5.20
N VAL A 59 -7.35 3.19 -5.58
CA VAL A 59 -6.87 1.82 -5.43
C VAL A 59 -5.79 1.82 -4.33
N ALA A 60 -6.06 1.15 -3.23
CA ALA A 60 -5.11 1.00 -2.14
C ALA A 60 -4.41 -0.37 -2.22
N THR A 61 -3.10 -0.36 -2.05
CA THR A 61 -2.26 -1.54 -1.94
C THR A 61 -1.42 -1.44 -0.65
N PRO A 62 -2.04 -1.66 0.53
CA PRO A 62 -1.36 -1.46 1.81
C PRO A 62 -0.09 -2.27 1.97
N GLU A 63 -0.04 -3.43 1.34
CA GLU A 63 1.07 -4.40 1.39
C GLU A 63 2.24 -4.07 0.44
N PHE A 64 2.16 -3.01 -0.35
CA PHE A 64 3.11 -2.75 -1.45
C PHE A 64 4.57 -2.81 -1.01
N LEU A 65 4.94 -2.11 0.07
CA LEU A 65 6.33 -2.08 0.53
C LEU A 65 6.80 -3.43 1.07
N MET A 66 5.91 -4.22 1.70
CA MET A 66 6.23 -5.57 2.15
C MET A 66 6.57 -6.51 0.98
N TYR A 67 5.82 -6.42 -0.12
CA TYR A 67 6.13 -7.20 -1.32
C TYR A 67 7.35 -6.67 -2.07
N LEU A 68 7.57 -5.37 -2.07
CA LEU A 68 8.78 -4.80 -2.64
C LEU A 68 10.03 -5.27 -1.87
N ASP A 69 9.98 -5.27 -0.53
CA ASP A 69 11.04 -5.82 0.33
C ASP A 69 11.30 -7.30 0.02
N TYR A 70 10.24 -8.09 -0.14
CA TYR A 70 10.37 -9.51 -0.52
C TYR A 70 11.18 -9.69 -1.81
N PHE A 71 10.90 -8.91 -2.87
CA PHE A 71 11.63 -9.00 -4.12
C PHE A 71 13.04 -8.42 -4.05
N ILE A 72 13.27 -7.38 -3.23
CA ILE A 72 14.62 -6.89 -2.97
C ILE A 72 15.45 -7.98 -2.29
N ARG A 73 14.92 -8.62 -1.24
CA ARG A 73 15.60 -9.73 -0.56
C ARG A 73 15.84 -10.93 -1.48
N LYS A 74 14.90 -11.21 -2.36
CA LYS A 74 15.02 -12.32 -3.33
C LYS A 74 16.14 -12.08 -4.33
N ASP A 75 16.33 -10.86 -4.80
CA ASP A 75 17.33 -10.52 -5.83
C ASP A 75 18.70 -10.18 -5.24
N TYR A 76 18.76 -9.62 -4.03
CA TYR A 76 19.98 -9.08 -3.45
C TYR A 76 20.40 -9.71 -2.12
N GLY A 77 19.61 -10.64 -1.59
CA GLY A 77 19.86 -11.33 -0.33
C GLY A 77 19.08 -10.73 0.86
N ASP A 78 18.91 -11.56 1.85
CA ASP A 78 18.20 -11.18 3.10
C ASP A 78 18.95 -10.15 3.94
N ASP A 79 20.24 -10.00 3.67
CA ASP A 79 21.20 -9.09 4.29
C ASP A 79 21.50 -7.86 3.42
N TYR A 80 20.63 -7.54 2.47
CA TYR A 80 20.86 -6.43 1.52
C TYR A 80 21.10 -5.08 2.20
N LEU A 81 20.71 -4.90 3.45
CA LEU A 81 20.99 -3.67 4.20
C LEU A 81 22.49 -3.45 4.45
N ASP A 82 23.27 -4.52 4.56
CA ASP A 82 24.72 -4.44 4.71
C ASP A 82 25.42 -4.11 3.37
N HIS A 83 24.69 -4.22 2.25
CA HIS A 83 25.18 -4.09 0.88
C HIS A 83 24.65 -2.86 0.13
N LEU A 84 24.02 -1.91 0.82
CA LEU A 84 23.37 -0.74 0.21
C LEU A 84 24.32 0.11 -0.65
N GLU A 85 25.60 0.20 -0.26
CA GLU A 85 26.64 0.95 -0.99
C GLU A 85 27.38 0.08 -2.02
N ASP A 86 27.10 -1.21 -2.09
CA ASP A 86 27.74 -2.09 -3.07
C ASP A 86 27.29 -1.74 -4.48
N VAL A 87 28.23 -1.82 -5.41
CA VAL A 87 27.98 -1.47 -6.81
C VAL A 87 27.41 -2.67 -7.53
N VAL A 88 26.17 -2.54 -7.98
CA VAL A 88 25.46 -3.53 -8.78
C VAL A 88 25.20 -3.02 -10.21
N GLU A 89 24.98 -3.92 -11.14
CA GLU A 89 24.68 -3.57 -12.52
C GLU A 89 23.16 -3.53 -12.73
N MET A 90 22.67 -2.39 -13.20
CA MET A 90 21.27 -2.21 -13.60
C MET A 90 21.20 -1.59 -15.00
N ASN A 91 20.61 -2.31 -15.96
CA ASN A 91 20.47 -1.84 -17.35
C ASN A 91 21.80 -1.32 -17.95
N THR A 92 22.87 -2.11 -17.85
CA THR A 92 24.25 -1.78 -18.32
C THR A 92 24.93 -0.64 -17.58
N LYS A 93 24.33 -0.10 -16.52
CA LYS A 93 24.91 0.96 -15.70
C LYS A 93 25.26 0.42 -14.31
N LYS A 94 26.42 0.80 -13.81
CA LYS A 94 26.84 0.52 -12.44
C LYS A 94 26.28 1.56 -11.50
N ARG A 95 25.62 1.14 -10.43
CA ARG A 95 25.01 1.99 -9.40
C ARG A 95 25.12 1.31 -8.05
N THR A 96 25.07 2.07 -6.97
CA THR A 96 24.91 1.46 -5.63
C THR A 96 23.52 0.82 -5.50
N LEU A 97 23.39 -0.20 -4.66
CA LEU A 97 22.12 -0.88 -4.46
C LEU A 97 21.02 0.07 -3.99
N VAL A 98 21.33 1.00 -3.07
CA VAL A 98 20.36 2.02 -2.65
C VAL A 98 19.86 2.85 -3.84
N LYS A 99 20.71 3.20 -4.80
CA LYS A 99 20.29 3.91 -6.01
C LYS A 99 19.47 3.06 -6.97
N VAL A 100 19.65 1.76 -6.96
CA VAL A 100 18.81 0.83 -7.70
C VAL A 100 17.41 0.79 -7.08
N ILE A 101 17.31 0.72 -5.75
CA ILE A 101 16.05 0.79 -5.03
C ILE A 101 15.31 2.12 -5.31
N ASP A 102 16.02 3.25 -5.21
CA ASP A 102 15.47 4.58 -5.56
C ASP A 102 14.94 4.63 -7.00
N ASN A 103 15.59 3.98 -7.96
CA ASN A 103 15.12 3.93 -9.34
C ASN A 103 13.81 3.13 -9.48
N TYR A 104 13.62 2.05 -8.70
CA TYR A 104 12.36 1.32 -8.69
C TYR A 104 11.25 2.12 -8.03
N PHE A 105 11.53 2.85 -6.96
CA PHE A 105 10.58 3.81 -6.40
C PHE A 105 10.15 4.83 -7.45
N GLN A 106 11.12 5.43 -8.14
CA GLN A 106 10.85 6.41 -9.17
C GLN A 106 10.02 5.83 -10.31
N GLN A 107 10.35 4.63 -10.79
CA GLN A 107 9.60 3.96 -11.85
C GLN A 107 8.13 3.80 -11.47
N VAL A 108 7.84 3.30 -10.27
CA VAL A 108 6.46 3.05 -9.82
C VAL A 108 5.75 4.38 -9.56
N VAL A 109 6.33 5.26 -8.75
CA VAL A 109 5.69 6.52 -8.34
C VAL A 109 5.44 7.43 -9.54
N HIS A 110 6.42 7.58 -10.44
CA HIS A 110 6.24 8.44 -11.62
C HIS A 110 5.20 7.85 -12.58
N SER A 111 5.14 6.52 -12.74
CA SER A 111 4.10 5.88 -13.55
C SER A 111 2.71 6.15 -12.98
N MET A 112 2.52 6.05 -11.65
CA MET A 112 1.23 6.32 -11.01
C MET A 112 0.79 7.80 -11.11
N ASN A 113 1.74 8.72 -11.28
CA ASN A 113 1.46 10.14 -11.47
C ASN A 113 1.30 10.57 -12.94
N MET A 114 1.42 9.63 -13.89
CA MET A 114 1.14 9.90 -15.30
C MET A 114 -0.37 9.80 -15.57
N PRO A 115 -0.94 10.76 -16.35
CA PRO A 115 -2.32 10.66 -16.81
C PRO A 115 -2.54 9.38 -17.62
N ALA A 116 -3.54 8.60 -17.25
CA ALA A 116 -3.85 7.32 -17.88
C ALA A 116 -5.07 7.41 -18.79
N GLY A 117 -4.95 6.94 -20.02
CA GLY A 117 -6.05 6.97 -21.00
C GLY A 117 -7.27 6.16 -20.56
N ASN A 118 -7.06 5.04 -19.86
CA ASN A 118 -8.13 4.21 -19.30
C ASN A 118 -8.88 4.85 -18.11
N ARG A 119 -8.43 6.00 -17.63
CA ARG A 119 -9.08 6.81 -16.58
C ARG A 119 -9.55 8.19 -17.08
N GLY A 120 -9.79 8.35 -18.37
CA GLY A 120 -10.15 9.65 -18.91
C GLY A 120 -9.06 10.71 -18.73
N TYR A 121 -7.80 10.31 -18.85
CA TYR A 121 -6.60 11.14 -18.65
C TYR A 121 -6.39 11.65 -17.21
N GLN A 122 -7.00 11.01 -16.23
CA GLN A 122 -6.68 11.25 -14.83
C GLN A 122 -5.53 10.35 -14.38
N THR A 123 -4.75 10.82 -13.42
CA THR A 123 -3.75 9.99 -12.73
C THR A 123 -4.42 8.92 -11.86
N VAL A 124 -3.70 7.85 -11.57
CA VAL A 124 -4.21 6.80 -10.69
C VAL A 124 -4.19 7.29 -9.25
N PHE A 125 -5.35 7.33 -8.61
CA PHE A 125 -5.44 7.61 -7.19
C PHE A 125 -4.96 6.39 -6.39
N TRP A 126 -3.66 6.28 -6.21
CA TRP A 126 -3.00 5.18 -5.54
C TRP A 126 -2.73 5.49 -4.07
N ASN A 127 -2.94 4.51 -3.19
CA ASN A 127 -2.66 4.60 -1.75
C ASN A 127 -1.79 3.44 -1.29
N ILE A 128 -0.86 3.72 -0.37
CA ILE A 128 -0.03 2.72 0.33
C ILE A 128 -0.11 2.94 1.84
N SER A 129 0.30 1.92 2.59
CA SER A 129 0.35 1.99 4.05
C SER A 129 1.73 1.70 4.59
N TYR A 130 2.03 2.31 5.72
CA TYR A 130 3.17 2.04 6.59
C TYR A 130 2.66 1.53 7.92
N PHE A 131 3.46 0.74 8.58
CA PHE A 131 3.12 0.11 9.85
C PHE A 131 4.25 0.32 10.85
N ASP A 132 3.93 0.51 12.13
CA ASP A 132 4.88 0.26 13.19
C ASP A 132 5.09 -1.25 13.39
N GLU A 133 6.10 -1.63 14.18
CA GLU A 133 6.44 -3.05 14.37
C GLU A 133 5.28 -3.85 14.98
N SER A 134 4.65 -3.32 15.99
CA SER A 134 3.58 -4.01 16.72
C SER A 134 2.35 -4.22 15.84
N TYR A 135 2.02 -3.20 15.04
CA TYR A 135 0.94 -3.29 14.07
C TYR A 135 1.25 -4.32 12.98
N PHE A 136 2.46 -4.24 12.42
CA PHE A 136 2.93 -5.17 11.39
C PHE A 136 2.90 -6.62 11.89
N ARG A 137 3.41 -6.89 13.08
CA ARG A 137 3.40 -8.23 13.67
C ARG A 137 1.98 -8.74 13.94
N GLY A 138 1.07 -7.86 14.37
CA GLY A 138 -0.33 -8.21 14.61
C GLY A 138 -1.09 -8.56 13.32
N VAL A 139 -0.81 -7.88 12.21
CA VAL A 139 -1.51 -8.10 10.94
C VAL A 139 -0.83 -9.19 10.10
N PHE A 140 0.50 -9.22 10.05
CA PHE A 140 1.26 -10.06 9.12
C PHE A 140 2.16 -11.12 9.80
N GLY A 141 2.05 -11.31 11.12
CA GLY A 141 2.90 -12.24 11.87
C GLY A 141 2.85 -13.68 11.36
N ASP A 142 1.69 -14.14 10.93
CA ASP A 142 1.47 -15.49 10.39
C ASP A 142 1.51 -15.54 8.86
N PHE A 143 1.77 -14.41 8.21
CA PHE A 143 1.82 -14.34 6.75
C PHE A 143 3.02 -15.10 6.19
N ARG A 144 2.80 -15.78 5.04
CA ARG A 144 3.85 -16.46 4.27
C ARG A 144 3.72 -16.09 2.81
N PHE A 145 4.88 -15.77 2.20
CA PHE A 145 4.95 -15.62 0.74
C PHE A 145 4.75 -16.98 0.05
N PRO A 146 4.48 -16.99 -1.28
CA PRO A 146 4.25 -18.25 -2.01
C PRO A 146 5.38 -19.28 -1.92
N ASP A 147 6.61 -18.85 -1.65
CA ASP A 147 7.79 -19.71 -1.46
C ASP A 147 7.96 -20.18 0.00
N GLY A 148 7.04 -19.81 0.90
CA GLY A 148 7.04 -20.15 2.32
C GLY A 148 7.89 -19.22 3.19
N SER A 149 8.58 -18.21 2.62
CA SER A 149 9.35 -17.26 3.39
C SER A 149 8.46 -16.27 4.15
N GLU A 150 9.01 -15.68 5.20
CA GLU A 150 8.33 -14.70 6.05
C GLU A 150 8.73 -13.28 5.70
N PRO A 151 7.83 -12.29 5.92
CA PRO A 151 8.23 -10.90 5.90
C PRO A 151 9.21 -10.60 7.05
N LYS A 152 10.20 -9.75 6.80
CA LYS A 152 11.20 -9.38 7.80
C LYS A 152 11.00 -7.93 8.22
N TRP A 153 10.82 -7.71 9.52
CA TRP A 153 10.58 -6.36 10.03
C TRP A 153 11.79 -5.44 9.83
N GLU A 154 12.97 -5.93 10.05
CA GLU A 154 14.22 -5.14 10.00
C GLU A 154 14.41 -4.50 8.63
N THR A 155 14.26 -5.29 7.57
CA THR A 155 14.38 -4.79 6.19
C THR A 155 13.19 -3.94 5.78
N LEU A 156 11.98 -4.34 6.15
CA LEU A 156 10.77 -3.59 5.87
C LEU A 156 10.75 -2.23 6.58
N SER A 157 11.14 -2.18 7.86
CA SER A 157 11.21 -0.93 8.62
C SER A 157 12.14 0.08 7.96
N TRP A 158 13.34 -0.38 7.57
CA TRP A 158 14.27 0.46 6.82
C TRP A 158 13.65 0.93 5.50
N LEU A 159 13.06 0.02 4.74
CA LEU A 159 12.48 0.34 3.42
C LEU A 159 11.34 1.35 3.53
N GLN A 160 10.47 1.23 4.52
CA GLN A 160 9.40 2.19 4.80
C GLN A 160 9.97 3.59 5.10
N LYS A 161 10.93 3.66 6.03
CA LYS A 161 11.59 4.93 6.40
C LYS A 161 12.33 5.54 5.21
N HIS A 162 13.02 4.71 4.43
CA HIS A 162 13.75 5.15 3.24
C HIS A 162 12.80 5.68 2.15
N PHE A 163 11.70 4.96 1.88
CA PHE A 163 10.70 5.39 0.90
C PHE A 163 10.07 6.74 1.29
N MET A 164 9.67 6.92 2.55
CA MET A 164 9.09 8.19 3.01
C MET A 164 10.05 9.36 2.83
N ASN A 165 11.33 9.21 3.22
CA ASN A 165 12.34 10.23 3.04
C ASN A 165 12.56 10.53 1.55
N TRP A 166 12.75 9.50 0.73
CA TRP A 166 12.94 9.63 -0.71
C TRP A 166 11.74 10.34 -1.37
N PHE A 167 10.50 9.92 -1.04
CA PHE A 167 9.30 10.49 -1.64
C PHE A 167 9.09 11.95 -1.23
N ASN A 168 9.37 12.31 0.02
CA ASN A 168 9.31 13.69 0.47
C ASN A 168 10.32 14.58 -0.28
N GLU A 169 11.53 14.09 -0.52
CA GLU A 169 12.53 14.80 -1.33
C GLU A 169 12.14 14.90 -2.80
N GLU A 170 11.58 13.84 -3.37
CA GLU A 170 11.19 13.81 -4.78
C GLU A 170 10.00 14.76 -5.05
N ARG A 171 9.07 14.93 -4.11
CA ARG A 171 7.99 15.91 -4.18
C ARG A 171 8.47 17.36 -4.18
N ASN A 172 9.65 17.64 -3.68
CA ASN A 172 10.27 18.96 -3.81
C ASN A 172 10.78 19.27 -5.23
N ARG A 173 10.98 18.22 -6.04
CA ARG A 173 11.47 18.33 -7.42
C ARG A 173 10.35 18.26 -8.44
N TYR A 174 9.31 17.48 -8.16
CA TYR A 174 8.21 17.17 -9.07
C TYR A 174 6.85 17.33 -8.39
N ILE A 175 5.84 17.66 -9.16
CA ILE A 175 4.46 17.66 -8.68
C ILE A 175 3.97 16.21 -8.66
N LEU A 176 4.11 15.55 -7.51
CA LEU A 176 3.68 14.18 -7.28
C LEU A 176 2.53 14.18 -6.27
N THR A 177 1.37 13.73 -6.72
CA THR A 177 0.17 13.64 -5.87
C THR A 177 0.07 12.26 -5.20
N PHE A 178 0.57 11.24 -5.86
CA PHE A 178 0.46 9.84 -5.44
C PHE A 178 1.83 9.18 -5.23
N PRO A 179 1.93 8.23 -4.28
CA PRO A 179 0.83 7.68 -3.48
C PRO A 179 0.28 8.64 -2.44
N VAL A 180 -1.02 8.48 -2.10
CA VAL A 180 -1.52 8.92 -0.81
C VAL A 180 -1.04 7.92 0.23
N GLU A 181 -0.48 8.40 1.31
CA GLU A 181 0.20 7.57 2.30
C GLU A 181 -0.63 7.50 3.59
N THR A 182 -0.68 6.34 4.19
CA THR A 182 -1.35 6.08 5.48
C THR A 182 -0.35 5.45 6.44
N MET A 183 -0.05 6.14 7.54
CA MET A 183 0.77 5.61 8.63
C MET A 183 -0.14 4.97 9.68
N ALA A 184 0.01 3.68 9.92
CA ALA A 184 -0.73 2.94 10.93
C ALA A 184 0.14 2.72 12.17
N LEU A 185 -0.29 3.26 13.31
CA LEU A 185 0.40 3.19 14.59
C LEU A 185 -0.50 2.57 15.65
N LEU A 186 0.06 1.69 16.48
CA LEU A 186 -0.63 1.15 17.65
C LEU A 186 -0.40 1.99 18.89
N THR A 187 -1.50 2.16 19.64
CA THR A 187 -1.49 2.79 20.96
C THR A 187 -1.75 1.75 22.04
N ASP A 188 -1.38 2.06 23.26
CA ASP A 188 -1.64 1.22 24.44
C ASP A 188 -3.11 1.27 24.93
N GLY A 189 -3.99 1.91 24.17
CA GLY A 189 -5.39 2.14 24.53
C GLY A 189 -5.59 3.17 25.63
N LYS A 190 -4.53 3.89 26.02
CA LYS A 190 -4.56 5.00 27.00
C LYS A 190 -4.12 6.28 26.30
N ASP A 191 -2.87 6.66 26.42
CA ASP A 191 -2.39 7.94 25.88
C ASP A 191 -1.00 7.83 25.22
N ASP A 192 -0.46 6.61 25.01
CA ASP A 192 0.91 6.45 24.54
C ASP A 192 0.99 5.50 23.33
N PHE A 193 2.02 5.66 22.51
CA PHE A 193 2.35 4.77 21.40
C PHE A 193 3.12 3.55 21.91
N ILE A 194 2.81 2.37 21.37
CA ILE A 194 3.55 1.14 21.70
C ILE A 194 4.97 1.23 21.12
N ASP A 195 5.09 1.65 19.85
CA ASP A 195 6.38 1.88 19.19
C ASP A 195 6.68 3.39 19.17
N LYS A 196 7.42 3.85 20.19
CA LYS A 196 7.77 5.27 20.32
C LYS A 196 8.77 5.73 19.26
N GLU A 197 9.70 4.88 18.86
CA GLU A 197 10.68 5.22 17.84
C GLU A 197 9.99 5.49 16.49
N TYR A 198 9.00 4.67 16.15
CA TYR A 198 8.25 4.85 14.92
C TYR A 198 7.30 6.05 14.97
N ALA A 199 6.73 6.33 16.15
CA ALA A 199 5.94 7.55 16.39
C ALA A 199 6.80 8.82 16.28
N ASP A 200 8.00 8.81 16.84
CA ASP A 200 8.96 9.92 16.73
C ASP A 200 9.39 10.16 15.26
N PHE A 201 9.68 9.09 14.53
CA PHE A 201 9.93 9.16 13.09
C PHE A 201 8.75 9.78 12.33
N THR A 202 7.53 9.39 12.66
CA THR A 202 6.30 9.93 12.08
C THR A 202 6.20 11.44 12.31
N ALA A 203 6.45 11.88 13.56
CA ALA A 203 6.48 13.31 13.90
C ALA A 203 7.58 14.08 13.19
N GLU A 204 8.76 13.46 13.02
CA GLU A 204 9.87 14.04 12.25
C GLU A 204 9.46 14.25 10.78
N MET A 205 8.81 13.27 10.15
CA MET A 205 8.34 13.41 8.77
C MET A 205 7.33 14.54 8.62
N TRP A 206 6.39 14.71 9.56
CA TRP A 206 5.50 15.88 9.56
C TRP A 206 6.26 17.20 9.73
N SER A 207 7.28 17.24 10.59
CA SER A 207 8.10 18.44 10.76
C SER A 207 8.85 18.85 9.50
N LYS A 208 9.16 17.89 8.63
CA LYS A 208 9.75 18.10 7.30
C LYS A 208 8.73 18.49 6.23
N GLY A 209 7.46 18.67 6.61
CA GLY A 209 6.38 19.02 5.68
C GLY A 209 5.83 17.86 4.87
N HIS A 210 6.15 16.61 5.21
CA HIS A 210 5.58 15.44 4.56
C HIS A 210 4.10 15.31 4.89
N SER A 211 3.25 15.08 3.89
CA SER A 211 1.80 15.01 4.04
C SER A 211 1.30 13.57 3.90
N PHE A 212 0.77 13.02 4.97
CA PHE A 212 0.19 11.68 5.02
C PHE A 212 -0.91 11.61 6.07
N PHE A 213 -1.74 10.56 5.99
CA PHE A 213 -2.73 10.26 7.02
C PHE A 213 -2.11 9.42 8.13
N CYS A 214 -2.48 9.69 9.37
CA CYS A 214 -2.15 8.84 10.50
C CYS A 214 -3.39 8.10 10.97
N TYR A 215 -3.30 6.78 11.05
CA TYR A 215 -4.32 5.92 11.61
C TYR A 215 -3.84 5.36 12.93
N LEU A 216 -4.55 5.70 14.00
CA LEU A 216 -4.26 5.25 15.36
C LEU A 216 -5.28 4.19 15.78
N SER A 217 -4.80 3.09 16.31
CA SER A 217 -5.63 2.01 16.82
C SER A 217 -5.01 1.42 18.09
N ASP A 218 -5.84 0.92 18.97
CA ASP A 218 -5.44 0.13 20.13
C ASP A 218 -5.42 -1.38 19.88
N SER A 219 -5.77 -1.78 18.65
CA SER A 219 -5.78 -3.17 18.21
C SER A 219 -5.28 -3.29 16.77
N PRO A 220 -4.48 -4.32 16.45
CA PRO A 220 -4.08 -4.63 15.08
C PRO A 220 -5.21 -5.26 14.26
N ASP A 221 -6.39 -5.53 14.85
CA ASP A 221 -7.54 -6.19 14.19
C ASP A 221 -8.18 -5.34 13.10
N SER A 222 -7.82 -4.09 12.98
CA SER A 222 -8.38 -3.21 11.97
C SER A 222 -7.30 -2.48 11.21
N LEU A 223 -7.46 -2.39 9.91
CA LEU A 223 -6.55 -1.66 9.03
C LEU A 223 -7.34 -0.56 8.32
N ALA A 224 -6.83 0.65 8.37
CA ALA A 224 -7.31 1.72 7.51
C ALA A 224 -6.54 1.69 6.20
N SER A 225 -7.27 1.58 5.11
CA SER A 225 -6.73 1.72 3.77
C SER A 225 -7.46 2.82 3.02
N CYS A 226 -6.77 3.45 2.06
CA CYS A 226 -7.31 4.59 1.33
C CYS A 226 -7.67 5.76 2.28
N CYS A 227 -8.67 6.55 1.93
CA CYS A 227 -9.04 7.71 2.72
C CYS A 227 -9.94 7.39 3.91
N ARG A 228 -9.80 6.29 4.65
CA ARG A 228 -10.56 5.90 5.87
C ARG A 228 -11.45 4.67 5.73
N LEU A 229 -11.22 3.84 4.72
CA LEU A 229 -11.83 2.52 4.71
C LEU A 229 -11.21 1.70 5.85
N ARG A 230 -12.02 1.37 6.83
CA ARG A 230 -11.61 0.55 7.97
C ARG A 230 -12.25 -0.82 7.85
N ASN A 231 -11.44 -1.85 8.01
CA ASN A 231 -11.88 -3.23 8.14
C ASN A 231 -11.54 -3.78 9.52
N SER A 232 -12.41 -4.61 10.04
CA SER A 232 -12.10 -5.46 11.18
C SER A 232 -11.82 -6.87 10.68
N ILE A 233 -10.63 -7.39 10.92
CA ILE A 233 -10.22 -8.76 10.55
C ILE A 233 -11.16 -9.76 11.23
N THR A 234 -11.39 -9.59 12.53
CA THR A 234 -12.23 -10.48 13.34
C THR A 234 -13.70 -10.53 12.86
N GLU A 235 -14.22 -9.43 12.32
CA GLU A 235 -15.58 -9.40 11.79
C GLU A 235 -15.66 -10.05 10.40
N LEU A 236 -14.63 -9.89 9.59
CA LEU A 236 -14.56 -10.53 8.27
C LEU A 236 -14.45 -12.05 8.39
N ASP A 237 -13.67 -12.54 9.36
CA ASP A 237 -13.53 -13.97 9.65
C ASP A 237 -14.89 -14.61 9.99
N LYS A 238 -15.71 -13.93 10.79
CA LYS A 238 -17.08 -14.41 11.12
C LYS A 238 -18.01 -14.48 9.91
N VAL A 239 -17.88 -13.56 8.97
CA VAL A 239 -18.66 -13.57 7.72
C VAL A 239 -18.27 -14.73 6.83
N ASP A 240 -16.98 -15.07 6.78
CA ASP A 240 -16.49 -16.14 5.93
C ASP A 240 -16.82 -17.54 6.46
N GLU A 241 -16.78 -17.75 7.77
CA GLU A 241 -17.26 -18.99 8.40
C GLU A 241 -18.71 -19.30 8.03
N SER A 242 -19.55 -18.26 7.87
CA SER A 242 -20.97 -18.42 7.49
C SER A 242 -21.18 -18.79 6.02
N HIS A 243 -20.22 -18.51 5.14
CA HIS A 243 -20.32 -18.68 3.68
C HIS A 243 -19.47 -19.82 3.11
N ASN A 244 -18.74 -20.55 3.96
CA ASN A 244 -17.92 -21.72 3.58
C ASN A 244 -16.90 -21.44 2.45
N HIS A 245 -16.37 -20.22 2.39
CA HIS A 245 -15.35 -19.82 1.43
C HIS A 245 -13.96 -19.96 2.01
N THR A 246 -13.17 -20.86 1.47
CA THR A 246 -11.78 -21.17 1.86
C THR A 246 -10.76 -20.08 1.49
N THR A 247 -11.19 -18.89 1.14
CA THR A 247 -10.33 -17.79 0.70
C THR A 247 -9.44 -17.22 1.79
N HIS A 248 -9.78 -17.42 3.06
CA HIS A 248 -9.01 -16.93 4.20
C HIS A 248 -7.68 -17.64 4.46
N GLN A 249 -7.56 -18.90 4.08
CA GLN A 249 -6.33 -19.67 4.37
C GLN A 249 -5.09 -19.16 3.66
N TYR A 250 -5.26 -18.32 2.63
CA TYR A 250 -4.13 -17.76 1.87
C TYR A 250 -3.81 -16.32 2.21
N SER A 251 -4.48 -15.74 3.20
CA SER A 251 -4.50 -14.31 3.31
C SER A 251 -4.81 -13.76 4.69
N MET A 252 -4.27 -14.33 5.73
CA MET A 252 -4.25 -13.67 7.04
C MET A 252 -3.86 -12.24 6.83
N GLY A 253 -4.06 -11.27 7.12
CA GLY A 253 -3.71 -9.92 6.68
C GLY A 253 -4.30 -9.47 5.34
N THR A 254 -4.50 -10.35 4.40
CA THR A 254 -5.02 -9.97 3.08
C THR A 254 -6.53 -9.81 3.05
N ALA A 255 -7.28 -10.58 3.81
CA ALA A 255 -8.71 -10.37 3.97
C ALA A 255 -9.04 -9.00 4.56
N SER A 256 -8.19 -8.53 5.48
CA SER A 256 -8.35 -7.21 6.12
C SER A 256 -8.04 -6.04 5.20
N VAL A 257 -7.24 -6.23 4.14
CA VAL A 257 -6.91 -5.17 3.19
C VAL A 257 -7.84 -5.13 1.99
N SER A 258 -8.57 -6.22 1.72
CA SER A 258 -9.53 -6.29 0.61
C SER A 258 -10.88 -5.71 1.02
N THR A 259 -11.08 -4.45 0.72
CA THR A 259 -12.31 -3.72 1.03
C THR A 259 -12.66 -2.74 -0.07
N GLY A 260 -13.86 -2.18 -0.03
CA GLY A 260 -14.29 -1.21 -1.02
C GLY A 260 -15.33 -0.24 -0.49
N SER A 261 -15.41 0.92 -1.13
CA SER A 261 -16.44 1.91 -0.92
C SER A 261 -17.42 1.90 -2.09
N LYS A 262 -18.70 1.74 -1.79
CA LYS A 262 -19.75 1.73 -2.81
C LYS A 262 -20.06 3.15 -3.31
N SER A 263 -20.07 4.12 -2.41
CA SER A 263 -20.39 5.52 -2.73
C SER A 263 -19.83 6.47 -1.68
N VAL A 264 -19.69 7.73 -2.05
CA VAL A 264 -19.31 8.82 -1.16
C VAL A 264 -20.40 9.88 -1.18
N MET A 265 -20.79 10.36 0.00
CA MET A 265 -21.77 11.41 0.16
C MET A 265 -21.14 12.60 0.89
N THR A 266 -21.23 13.78 0.29
CA THR A 266 -20.84 15.03 0.94
C THR A 266 -22.06 15.76 1.45
N ILE A 267 -22.07 16.07 2.74
CA ILE A 267 -23.14 16.84 3.38
C ILE A 267 -22.69 18.32 3.50
N ASN A 268 -23.44 19.21 2.89
CA ASN A 268 -23.21 20.64 3.04
C ASN A 268 -23.88 21.16 4.33
N LEU A 269 -23.11 21.24 5.41
CA LEU A 269 -23.62 21.68 6.72
C LEU A 269 -24.13 23.11 6.70
N ASN A 270 -23.50 24.01 5.95
CA ASN A 270 -23.97 25.38 5.80
C ASN A 270 -25.40 25.44 5.20
N ARG A 271 -25.61 24.61 4.14
CA ARG A 271 -26.94 24.53 3.51
C ARG A 271 -27.99 23.97 4.46
N LEU A 272 -27.64 22.97 5.29
CA LEU A 272 -28.55 22.42 6.28
C LEU A 272 -28.98 23.48 7.31
N ILE A 273 -28.05 24.29 7.80
CA ILE A 273 -28.37 25.38 8.73
C ILE A 273 -29.29 26.37 8.08
N GLN A 274 -29.02 26.78 6.84
CA GLN A 274 -29.88 27.72 6.10
C GLN A 274 -31.29 27.21 5.82
N LEU A 275 -31.46 25.87 5.76
CA LEU A 275 -32.79 25.28 5.57
C LEU A 275 -33.55 25.04 6.88
N ALA A 276 -32.86 25.06 8.03
CA ALA A 276 -33.44 24.88 9.35
C ALA A 276 -33.87 26.22 10.01
N THR A 277 -33.47 27.35 9.45
CA THR A 277 -33.88 28.69 9.85
C THR A 277 -34.95 29.22 8.94
#